data_cc42cccf8bee2a980e144b79674e2986
#
_entry.id   cc42cccf8bee2a980e144b79674e2986
#
_cell.length_a   1.000
_cell.length_b   1.000
_cell.length_c   1.000
_cell.angle_alpha   90.00
_cell.angle_beta   90.00
_cell.angle_gamma   90.00
#
_symmetry.space_group_name_H-M   'P 1'
#
loop_
_entity.id
_entity.type
_entity.pdbx_description
1 polymer ?
#
loop_
_entity_poly.entity_id
_entity_poly.type
_entity_poly.pdbx_seq_one_letter_code
_entity_poly.pdbx_strand_id
1 'polypeptide(L)'
;MSSIQIIQGGRAAAASVQPGENLLSALRRAGYSIPAACGGKGRCGKCRVPVNGVMRLACRTMPQDGDTVELPITSGGVVLTSTGALPKAQPGGTGLAAAVDLGTTTAALRLFDRASGELLAEAQGWNRQASYGADVISRIQYTLENPDGLAELSRCIRGQITELLR
;
A
#
# COMPACT_ATOMS: atom_id res chain seq x y z
N MET A 1 17.69 19.70 -2.61
CA MET A 1 16.83 18.49 -2.40
C MET A 1 16.34 18.08 -3.76
N SER A 2 16.62 16.85 -4.16
CA SER A 2 16.14 16.33 -5.44
C SER A 2 14.65 15.98 -5.33
N SER A 3 13.91 16.19 -6.41
CA SER A 3 12.49 15.86 -6.51
C SER A 3 12.20 15.05 -7.77
N ILE A 4 11.24 14.14 -7.69
CA ILE A 4 10.76 13.34 -8.81
C ILE A 4 9.28 13.64 -9.06
N GLN A 5 8.84 13.52 -10.29
CA GLN A 5 7.43 13.54 -10.66
C GLN A 5 6.88 12.12 -10.70
N ILE A 6 5.77 11.88 -10.04
CA ILE A 6 5.08 10.58 -10.03
C ILE A 6 3.77 10.74 -10.75
N ILE A 7 3.55 9.95 -11.79
CA ILE A 7 2.31 9.93 -12.58
C ILE A 7 1.58 8.62 -12.27
N GLN A 8 0.36 8.72 -11.74
CA GLN A 8 -0.51 7.58 -11.51
C GLN A 8 -1.95 7.91 -11.88
N GLY A 9 -2.56 7.14 -12.77
CA GLY A 9 -3.94 7.37 -13.17
C GLY A 9 -4.20 8.73 -13.80
N GLY A 10 -3.24 9.28 -14.53
CA GLY A 10 -3.32 10.61 -15.12
C GLY A 10 -3.13 11.78 -14.14
N ARG A 11 -2.90 11.50 -12.86
CA ARG A 11 -2.56 12.50 -11.84
C ARG A 11 -1.06 12.55 -11.65
N ALA A 12 -0.51 13.77 -11.61
CA ALA A 12 0.89 14.01 -11.30
C ALA A 12 1.06 14.54 -9.88
N ALA A 13 2.05 14.03 -9.17
CA ALA A 13 2.45 14.50 -7.84
C ALA A 13 3.97 14.56 -7.75
N ALA A 14 4.49 15.52 -7.00
CA ALA A 14 5.91 15.63 -6.74
C ALA A 14 6.27 14.89 -5.44
N ALA A 15 7.41 14.21 -5.43
CA ALA A 15 7.98 13.61 -4.22
C ALA A 15 9.44 13.99 -4.06
N SER A 16 9.84 14.36 -2.85
CA SER A 16 11.23 14.62 -2.52
C SER A 16 12.04 13.33 -2.45
N VAL A 17 13.30 13.38 -2.79
CA VAL A 17 14.25 12.26 -2.69
C VAL A 17 15.31 12.61 -1.67
N GLN A 18 15.60 11.68 -0.76
CA GLN A 18 16.67 11.85 0.23
C GLN A 18 18.03 11.43 -0.36
N PRO A 19 19.14 12.02 0.09
CA PRO A 19 20.46 11.59 -0.34
C PRO A 19 20.68 10.09 -0.09
N GLY A 20 21.12 9.36 -1.12
CA GLY A 20 21.38 7.92 -1.03
C GLY A 20 20.14 7.03 -1.03
N GLU A 21 18.94 7.59 -1.19
CA GLU A 21 17.68 6.87 -1.23
C GLU A 21 17.42 6.30 -2.64
N ASN A 22 17.11 4.99 -2.73
CA ASN A 22 16.67 4.41 -3.99
C ASN A 22 15.20 4.75 -4.29
N LEU A 23 14.81 4.59 -5.55
CA LEU A 23 13.47 4.95 -6.02
C LEU A 23 12.36 4.18 -5.28
N LEU A 24 12.56 2.91 -4.93
CA LEU A 24 11.55 2.13 -4.19
C LEU A 24 11.29 2.72 -2.81
N SER A 25 12.33 3.14 -2.11
CA SER A 25 12.22 3.77 -0.78
C SER A 25 11.55 5.14 -0.87
N ALA A 26 11.93 5.96 -1.84
CA ALA A 26 11.30 7.26 -2.09
C ALA A 26 9.79 7.12 -2.37
N LEU A 27 9.41 6.16 -3.21
CA LEU A 27 7.99 5.90 -3.52
C LEU A 27 7.21 5.41 -2.31
N ARG A 28 7.77 4.50 -1.49
CA ARG A 28 7.14 4.04 -0.24
C ARG A 28 6.91 5.19 0.73
N ARG A 29 7.92 6.03 0.92
CA ARG A 29 7.84 7.20 1.81
C ARG A 29 6.81 8.21 1.31
N ALA A 30 6.65 8.35 -0.01
CA ALA A 30 5.62 9.17 -0.64
C ALA A 30 4.22 8.53 -0.64
N GLY A 31 4.05 7.33 -0.03
CA GLY A 31 2.76 6.65 0.08
C GLY A 31 2.39 5.75 -1.10
N TYR A 32 3.28 5.59 -2.08
CA TYR A 32 3.03 4.72 -3.23
C TYR A 32 3.49 3.29 -2.94
N SER A 33 2.65 2.33 -3.29
CA SER A 33 2.95 0.91 -3.12
C SER A 33 3.25 0.27 -4.47
N ILE A 34 4.45 -0.32 -4.59
CA ILE A 34 4.85 -1.10 -5.77
C ILE A 34 5.18 -2.52 -5.31
N PRO A 35 4.78 -3.55 -6.06
CA PRO A 35 5.13 -4.92 -5.73
C PRO A 35 6.64 -5.10 -5.62
N ALA A 36 7.13 -5.50 -4.45
CA ALA A 36 8.56 -5.76 -4.22
C ALA A 36 8.72 -7.02 -3.35
N ALA A 37 8.36 -8.17 -3.91
CA ALA A 37 8.29 -9.45 -3.21
C ALA A 37 9.56 -9.84 -2.44
N CYS A 38 10.72 -9.37 -2.87
CA CYS A 38 12.00 -9.59 -2.18
C CYS A 38 12.37 -8.49 -1.19
N GLY A 39 11.44 -7.62 -0.81
CA GLY A 39 11.71 -6.50 0.09
C GLY A 39 12.64 -5.41 -0.45
N GLY A 40 12.92 -5.40 -1.76
CA GLY A 40 13.83 -4.44 -2.38
C GLY A 40 15.25 -4.98 -2.64
N LYS A 41 15.49 -6.28 -2.46
CA LYS A 41 16.81 -6.92 -2.62
C LYS A 41 17.27 -7.11 -4.09
N GLY A 42 16.48 -6.66 -5.08
CA GLY A 42 16.83 -6.72 -6.50
C GLY A 42 16.75 -8.11 -7.14
N ARG A 43 16.14 -9.11 -6.47
CA ARG A 43 16.13 -10.51 -6.94
C ARG A 43 14.86 -10.90 -7.70
N CYS A 44 13.70 -10.35 -7.32
CA CYS A 44 12.41 -10.81 -7.85
C CYS A 44 11.99 -10.13 -9.16
N GLY A 45 12.56 -9.00 -9.52
CA GLY A 45 12.19 -8.24 -10.72
C GLY A 45 10.79 -7.60 -10.69
N LYS A 46 10.07 -7.65 -9.56
CA LYS A 46 8.66 -7.21 -9.50
C LYS A 46 8.47 -5.70 -9.37
N CYS A 47 9.49 -4.96 -8.90
CA CYS A 47 9.42 -3.51 -8.72
C CYS A 47 9.81 -2.72 -9.98
N ARG A 48 9.42 -3.20 -11.16
CA ARG A 48 9.66 -2.51 -12.43
C ARG A 48 8.68 -1.37 -12.61
N VAL A 49 9.22 -0.20 -12.90
CA VAL A 49 8.44 1.01 -13.22
C VAL A 49 9.13 1.76 -14.37
N PRO A 50 8.39 2.44 -15.24
CA PRO A 50 8.96 3.39 -16.20
C PRO A 50 9.55 4.60 -15.45
N VAL A 51 10.80 4.90 -15.75
CA VAL A 51 11.47 6.14 -15.34
C VAL A 51 11.92 6.83 -16.62
N ASN A 52 11.38 8.02 -16.89
CA ASN A 52 11.59 8.75 -18.15
C ASN A 52 11.30 7.84 -19.39
N GLY A 53 10.21 7.05 -19.32
CA GLY A 53 9.83 6.10 -20.38
C GLY A 53 10.64 4.80 -20.45
N VAL A 54 11.67 4.63 -19.61
CA VAL A 54 12.51 3.43 -19.60
C VAL A 54 12.19 2.55 -18.39
N MET A 55 11.89 1.26 -18.61
CA MET A 55 11.61 0.30 -17.55
C MET A 55 12.82 0.05 -16.66
N ARG A 56 12.74 0.40 -15.39
CA ARG A 56 13.80 0.22 -14.40
C ARG A 56 13.30 -0.52 -13.15
N LEU A 57 14.22 -1.17 -12.43
CA LEU A 57 13.95 -1.77 -11.12
C LEU A 57 14.03 -0.67 -10.06
N ALA A 58 12.92 -0.28 -9.47
CA ALA A 58 12.87 0.81 -8.49
C ALA A 58 13.84 0.60 -7.32
N CYS A 59 14.02 -0.64 -6.84
CA CYS A 59 14.96 -0.93 -5.75
C CYS A 59 16.45 -0.80 -6.13
N ARG A 60 16.78 -0.71 -7.41
CA ARG A 60 18.16 -0.55 -7.92
C ARG A 60 18.37 0.78 -8.64
N THR A 61 17.35 1.61 -8.71
CA THR A 61 17.43 2.91 -9.37
C THR A 61 17.66 3.99 -8.33
N MET A 62 18.70 4.77 -8.50
CA MET A 62 18.93 6.01 -7.77
C MET A 62 18.26 7.13 -8.56
N PRO A 63 17.17 7.73 -8.04
CA PRO A 63 16.43 8.74 -8.76
C PRO A 63 17.24 10.04 -8.87
N GLN A 64 17.10 10.72 -9.99
CA GLN A 64 17.69 12.02 -10.24
C GLN A 64 16.65 13.13 -10.12
N ASP A 65 17.11 14.36 -9.95
CA ASP A 65 16.22 15.51 -9.92
C ASP A 65 15.49 15.67 -11.27
N GLY A 66 14.18 15.82 -11.20
CA GLY A 66 13.32 15.95 -12.39
C GLY A 66 12.92 14.62 -13.05
N ASP A 67 13.34 13.46 -12.54
CA ASP A 67 12.88 12.18 -13.08
C ASP A 67 11.36 12.05 -13.01
N THR A 68 10.77 11.55 -14.10
CA THR A 68 9.34 11.23 -14.19
C THR A 68 9.15 9.72 -14.04
N VAL A 69 8.34 9.32 -13.07
CA VAL A 69 8.05 7.91 -12.74
C VAL A 69 6.58 7.63 -12.98
N GLU A 70 6.29 6.71 -13.87
CA GLU A 70 4.93 6.28 -14.15
C GLU A 70 4.58 5.05 -13.31
N LEU A 71 3.50 5.15 -12.53
CA LEU A 71 3.04 4.04 -11.72
C LEU A 71 1.77 3.44 -12.33
N PRO A 72 1.66 2.09 -12.35
CA PRO A 72 0.43 1.46 -12.76
C PRO A 72 -0.71 1.90 -11.84
N ILE A 73 -1.89 2.07 -12.42
CA ILE A 73 -3.10 2.21 -11.62
C ILE A 73 -3.26 0.87 -10.90
N THR A 74 -2.97 0.85 -9.63
CA THR A 74 -3.43 -0.25 -8.78
C THR A 74 -4.92 -0.03 -8.57
N SER A 75 -5.72 -0.33 -9.59
CA SER A 75 -7.15 -0.52 -9.41
C SER A 75 -7.30 -1.53 -8.29
N GLY A 76 -8.01 -1.15 -7.25
CA GLY A 76 -8.27 -2.03 -6.12
C GLY A 76 -8.70 -3.39 -6.68
N GLY A 77 -7.97 -4.44 -6.31
CA GLY A 77 -8.28 -5.77 -6.80
C GLY A 77 -9.76 -6.03 -6.53
N VAL A 78 -10.43 -6.64 -7.51
CA VAL A 78 -11.79 -7.15 -7.27
C VAL A 78 -11.65 -8.16 -6.14
N VAL A 79 -11.97 -7.73 -4.95
CA VAL A 79 -12.14 -8.66 -3.86
C VAL A 79 -13.50 -9.28 -4.08
N LEU A 80 -13.55 -10.60 -3.99
CA LEU A 80 -14.76 -11.34 -4.06
C LEU A 80 -15.73 -10.79 -3.02
N THR A 81 -16.67 -10.00 -3.47
CA THR A 81 -17.87 -9.72 -2.67
C THR A 81 -18.49 -11.07 -2.38
N SER A 82 -18.69 -11.37 -1.12
CA SER A 82 -19.44 -12.56 -0.73
C SER A 82 -20.79 -12.51 -1.46
N THR A 83 -21.04 -13.47 -2.35
CA THR A 83 -22.30 -13.58 -3.10
C THR A 83 -23.47 -14.05 -2.22
N GLY A 84 -23.29 -14.11 -0.91
CA GLY A 84 -24.31 -14.45 0.08
C GLY A 84 -24.78 -13.21 0.86
N ALA A 85 -25.95 -13.32 1.48
CA ALA A 85 -26.44 -12.31 2.40
C ALA A 85 -25.37 -12.08 3.50
N LEU A 86 -24.89 -10.84 3.62
CA LEU A 86 -23.94 -10.48 4.65
C LEU A 86 -24.57 -10.73 6.02
N PRO A 87 -23.88 -11.40 6.95
CA PRO A 87 -24.39 -11.55 8.30
C PRO A 87 -24.60 -10.14 8.89
N LYS A 88 -25.79 -9.89 9.40
CA LYS A 88 -26.04 -8.67 10.17
C LYS A 88 -25.17 -8.70 11.42
N ALA A 89 -24.52 -7.60 11.71
CA ALA A 89 -23.89 -7.43 13.02
C ALA A 89 -24.98 -7.47 14.12
N GLN A 90 -24.66 -8.00 15.28
CA GLN A 90 -25.60 -7.94 16.41
C GLN A 90 -25.77 -6.49 16.84
N PRO A 91 -27.01 -5.98 16.91
CA PRO A 91 -27.25 -4.64 17.44
C PRO A 91 -26.72 -4.52 18.87
N GLY A 92 -26.07 -3.40 19.18
CA GLY A 92 -25.54 -3.18 20.53
C GLY A 92 -24.91 -1.83 20.71
N GLY A 93 -25.63 -0.92 21.35
CA GLY A 93 -25.14 0.43 21.63
C GLY A 93 -25.45 1.44 20.55
N THR A 94 -24.82 2.59 20.62
CA THR A 94 -24.99 3.72 19.69
C THR A 94 -23.69 4.00 18.91
N GLY A 95 -23.81 4.72 17.79
CA GLY A 95 -22.68 5.13 16.97
C GLY A 95 -22.26 4.06 15.94
N LEU A 96 -21.04 4.19 15.46
CA LEU A 96 -20.49 3.35 14.39
C LEU A 96 -19.53 2.29 14.92
N ALA A 97 -19.45 1.16 14.22
CA ALA A 97 -18.44 0.14 14.45
C ALA A 97 -17.73 -0.19 13.12
N ALA A 98 -16.42 -0.35 13.18
CA ALA A 98 -15.63 -0.79 12.02
C ALA A 98 -15.06 -2.18 12.28
N ALA A 99 -15.23 -3.09 11.33
CA ALA A 99 -14.54 -4.36 11.28
C ALA A 99 -13.44 -4.28 10.23
N VAL A 100 -12.21 -4.63 10.63
CA VAL A 100 -11.04 -4.58 9.73
C VAL A 100 -10.45 -5.97 9.61
N ASP A 101 -10.37 -6.49 8.40
CA ASP A 101 -9.66 -7.73 8.06
C ASP A 101 -8.33 -7.38 7.40
N LEU A 102 -7.23 -7.77 8.05
CA LEU A 102 -5.87 -7.55 7.57
C LEU A 102 -5.26 -8.88 7.12
N GLY A 103 -5.54 -9.24 5.88
CA GLY A 103 -4.90 -10.38 5.24
C GLY A 103 -3.48 -10.06 4.75
N THR A 104 -2.73 -11.10 4.44
CA THR A 104 -1.38 -10.98 3.85
C THR A 104 -1.41 -10.24 2.52
N THR A 105 -2.46 -10.47 1.72
CA THR A 105 -2.60 -9.94 0.35
C THR A 105 -3.55 -8.76 0.28
N THR A 106 -4.60 -8.76 1.08
CA THR A 106 -5.69 -7.78 1.03
C THR A 106 -5.94 -7.17 2.41
N ALA A 107 -6.45 -5.94 2.42
CA ALA A 107 -7.05 -5.31 3.58
C ALA A 107 -8.49 -4.95 3.23
N ALA A 108 -9.43 -5.31 4.08
CA ALA A 108 -10.84 -4.99 3.91
C ALA A 108 -11.39 -4.32 5.18
N LEU A 109 -12.35 -3.43 4.98
CA LEU A 109 -13.00 -2.69 6.06
C LEU A 109 -14.51 -2.67 5.81
N ARG A 110 -15.27 -2.89 6.86
CA ARG A 110 -16.73 -2.76 6.87
C ARG A 110 -17.16 -1.84 8.00
N LEU A 111 -18.06 -0.93 7.70
CA LEU A 111 -18.61 0.03 8.65
C LEU A 111 -20.07 -0.32 8.93
N PHE A 112 -20.44 -0.41 10.19
CA PHE A 112 -21.77 -0.78 10.64
C PHE A 112 -22.38 0.31 11.54
N ASP A 113 -23.69 0.48 11.44
CA ASP A 113 -24.48 1.14 12.46
C ASP A 113 -24.65 0.19 13.66
N ARG A 114 -24.28 0.62 14.85
CA ARG A 114 -24.36 -0.22 16.05
C ARG A 114 -25.78 -0.37 16.58
N ALA A 115 -26.66 0.56 16.29
CA ALA A 115 -28.05 0.49 16.77
C ALA A 115 -28.87 -0.52 15.96
N SER A 116 -28.69 -0.56 14.64
CA SER A 116 -29.44 -1.46 13.74
C SER A 116 -28.67 -2.72 13.37
N GLY A 117 -27.35 -2.72 13.49
CA GLY A 117 -26.48 -3.77 12.95
C GLY A 117 -26.32 -3.75 11.42
N GLU A 118 -26.81 -2.69 10.76
CA GLU A 118 -26.75 -2.58 9.31
C GLU A 118 -25.33 -2.23 8.82
N LEU A 119 -24.96 -2.81 7.68
CA LEU A 119 -23.74 -2.46 6.95
C LEU A 119 -23.96 -1.13 6.23
N LEU A 120 -23.17 -0.11 6.58
CA LEU A 120 -23.26 1.22 5.98
C LEU A 120 -22.31 1.42 4.82
N ALA A 121 -21.10 0.85 4.91
CA ALA A 121 -20.07 0.97 3.87
C ALA A 121 -19.09 -0.21 3.90
N GLU A 122 -18.50 -0.48 2.76
CA GLU A 122 -17.43 -1.46 2.59
C GLU A 122 -16.33 -0.87 1.72
N ALA A 123 -15.07 -1.06 2.13
CA ALA A 123 -13.91 -0.67 1.36
C ALA A 123 -12.82 -1.74 1.46
N GLN A 124 -12.02 -1.90 0.41
CA GLN A 124 -10.99 -2.92 0.36
C GLN A 124 -9.89 -2.57 -0.63
N GLY A 125 -8.75 -3.21 -0.47
CA GLY A 125 -7.61 -3.02 -1.38
C GLY A 125 -6.49 -4.02 -1.12
N TRP A 126 -5.51 -4.03 -2.01
CA TRP A 126 -4.31 -4.82 -1.81
C TRP A 126 -3.54 -4.32 -0.59
N ASN A 127 -3.10 -5.26 0.26
CA ASN A 127 -2.25 -4.90 1.40
C ASN A 127 -0.93 -4.28 0.93
N ARG A 128 -0.77 -2.99 1.17
CA ARG A 128 0.39 -2.20 0.70
C ARG A 128 1.71 -2.64 1.31
N GLN A 129 1.68 -3.40 2.40
CA GLN A 129 2.87 -4.02 2.97
C GLN A 129 3.52 -5.04 2.01
N ALA A 130 2.83 -5.47 0.95
CA ALA A 130 3.41 -6.28 -0.12
C ALA A 130 4.62 -5.62 -0.82
N SER A 131 4.77 -4.31 -0.72
CA SER A 131 5.96 -3.59 -1.19
C SER A 131 7.21 -3.87 -0.35
N TYR A 132 7.05 -4.32 0.89
CA TYR A 132 8.13 -4.69 1.83
C TYR A 132 8.42 -6.18 1.83
N GLY A 133 7.44 -7.01 1.44
CA GLY A 133 7.55 -8.46 1.35
C GLY A 133 6.24 -9.07 0.88
N ALA A 134 6.29 -10.09 0.01
CA ALA A 134 5.09 -10.71 -0.56
C ALA A 134 4.28 -11.49 0.47
N ASP A 135 4.94 -12.02 1.49
CA ASP A 135 4.38 -12.87 2.52
C ASP A 135 4.84 -12.44 3.93
N VAL A 136 4.30 -13.08 4.95
CA VAL A 136 4.60 -12.76 6.35
C VAL A 136 6.08 -12.96 6.66
N ILE A 137 6.69 -14.04 6.16
CA ILE A 137 8.10 -14.37 6.44
C ILE A 137 9.02 -13.27 5.89
N SER A 138 8.79 -12.86 4.63
CA SER A 138 9.61 -11.80 4.01
C SER A 138 9.42 -10.45 4.70
N ARG A 139 8.25 -10.15 5.27
CA ARG A 139 8.01 -8.93 6.07
C ARG A 139 8.70 -9.00 7.43
N ILE A 140 8.67 -10.14 8.11
CA ILE A 140 9.44 -10.36 9.35
C ILE A 140 10.92 -10.18 9.06
N GLN A 141 11.44 -10.81 8.01
CA GLN A 141 12.84 -10.66 7.63
C GLN A 141 13.18 -9.19 7.33
N TYR A 142 12.29 -8.45 6.67
CA TYR A 142 12.48 -7.02 6.45
C TYR A 142 12.66 -6.26 7.77
N THR A 143 11.85 -6.56 8.80
CA THR A 143 11.98 -5.89 10.11
C THR A 143 13.26 -6.27 10.86
N LEU A 144 13.77 -7.46 10.66
CA LEU A 144 15.04 -7.88 11.27
C LEU A 144 16.27 -7.25 10.60
N GLU A 145 16.18 -6.98 9.31
CA GLU A 145 17.28 -6.40 8.52
C GLU A 145 17.29 -4.86 8.52
N ASN A 146 16.19 -4.22 8.89
CA ASN A 146 16.03 -2.76 8.86
C ASN A 146 15.59 -2.26 10.24
N PRO A 147 16.38 -1.42 10.90
CA PRO A 147 16.07 -0.90 12.25
C PRO A 147 14.69 -0.24 12.35
N ASP A 148 14.27 0.50 11.31
CA ASP A 148 12.96 1.16 11.25
C ASP A 148 11.86 0.31 10.58
N GLY A 149 12.17 -0.92 10.17
CA GLY A 149 11.30 -1.75 9.36
C GLY A 149 9.93 -2.02 9.99
N LEU A 150 9.86 -2.23 11.29
CA LEU A 150 8.60 -2.40 12.00
C LEU A 150 7.75 -1.12 11.99
N ALA A 151 8.39 0.03 12.23
CA ALA A 151 7.71 1.33 12.20
C ALA A 151 7.19 1.67 10.79
N GLU A 152 7.94 1.32 9.74
CA GLU A 152 7.53 1.50 8.35
C GLU A 152 6.34 0.64 7.98
N LEU A 153 6.36 -0.67 8.32
CA LEU A 153 5.23 -1.57 8.08
C LEU A 153 3.97 -1.10 8.83
N SER A 154 4.12 -0.68 10.09
CA SER A 154 3.02 -0.15 10.89
C SER A 154 2.45 1.13 10.29
N ARG A 155 3.29 2.07 9.86
CA ARG A 155 2.87 3.31 9.20
C ARG A 155 2.14 3.02 7.89
N CYS A 156 2.66 2.08 7.10
CA CYS A 156 2.08 1.67 5.83
C CYS A 156 0.64 1.17 6.00
N ILE A 157 0.41 0.22 6.91
CA ILE A 157 -0.94 -0.36 7.08
C ILE A 157 -1.91 0.61 7.75
N ARG A 158 -1.45 1.40 8.73
CA ARG A 158 -2.30 2.41 9.37
C ARG A 158 -2.72 3.49 8.39
N GLY A 159 -1.82 3.94 7.50
CA GLY A 159 -2.14 4.87 6.43
C GLY A 159 -3.19 4.29 5.49
N GLN A 160 -3.06 3.03 5.10
CA GLN A 160 -4.05 2.35 4.28
C GLN A 160 -5.42 2.25 4.94
N ILE A 161 -5.49 1.86 6.22
CA ILE A 161 -6.76 1.82 6.97
C ILE A 161 -7.41 3.20 7.02
N THR A 162 -6.61 4.24 7.26
CA THR A 162 -7.12 5.62 7.27
C THR A 162 -7.71 6.04 5.92
N GLU A 163 -7.12 5.60 4.82
CA GLU A 163 -7.67 5.88 3.48
C GLU A 163 -8.95 5.08 3.20
N LEU A 164 -9.03 3.84 3.64
CA LEU A 164 -10.25 3.02 3.50
C LEU A 164 -11.45 3.56 4.33
N LEU A 165 -11.17 4.37 5.35
CA LEU A 165 -12.19 5.02 6.19
C LEU A 165 -12.69 6.36 5.62
N ARG A 166 -12.16 6.84 4.51
CA ARG A 166 -12.53 8.10 3.85
C ARG A 166 -13.49 7.89 2.70
#